data_b72790ad3e99f6f7f340e618f16c1999
#
_entry.id   b72790ad3e99f6f7f340e618f16c1999
#
_cell.length_a   1.000
_cell.length_b   1.000
_cell.length_c   1.000
_cell.angle_alpha   90.00
_cell.angle_beta   90.00
_cell.angle_gamma   90.00
#
_symmetry.space_group_name_H-M   'P 1'
#
loop_
_entity.id
_entity.type
_entity.pdbx_description
1 polymer ?
#
loop_
_entity_poly.entity_id
_entity_poly.type
_entity_poly.pdbx_seq_one_letter_code
_entity_poly.pdbx_strand_id
1 'polypeptide(L)'
;MKIKNATKQGYIECPAGGCFDGQFPDSNDRRGSVQEGGNVTPTLTAEGSQQIYYNEDEWRIRKLTPKECFRLMGYHDSDYEKVSAVNSGTQIYKQSGNAIVKQVLMAIFLQLGIQGKKRWNELSAEEKQDLIKKSIM
;
A
#
# COMPACT_ATOMS: atom_id res chain seq x y z
N MET A 1 8.68 -3.29 -17.83
CA MET A 1 10.07 -2.85 -17.48
C MET A 1 10.79 -3.96 -16.71
N LYS A 2 12.10 -4.16 -16.96
CA LYS A 2 12.91 -5.15 -16.24
C LYS A 2 13.56 -4.50 -15.02
N ILE A 3 13.38 -5.11 -13.85
CA ILE A 3 13.93 -4.65 -12.57
C ILE A 3 14.91 -5.70 -12.08
N LYS A 4 16.12 -5.29 -11.71
CA LYS A 4 17.17 -6.18 -11.22
C LYS A 4 16.69 -6.93 -9.96
N ASN A 5 16.98 -8.22 -9.90
CA ASN A 5 16.52 -9.10 -8.84
C ASN A 5 17.50 -10.25 -8.62
N ALA A 6 17.58 -10.76 -7.40
CA ALA A 6 18.42 -11.91 -7.00
C ALA A 6 17.85 -13.28 -7.41
N THR A 7 17.04 -13.36 -8.46
CA THR A 7 16.58 -14.63 -9.04
C THR A 7 17.61 -15.19 -10.02
N LYS A 8 17.49 -16.46 -10.39
CA LYS A 8 18.34 -17.08 -11.42
C LYS A 8 18.33 -16.32 -12.75
N GLN A 9 17.23 -15.65 -13.06
CA GLN A 9 17.04 -14.84 -14.27
C GLN A 9 17.71 -13.46 -14.16
N GLY A 10 18.06 -13.02 -12.95
CA GLY A 10 18.69 -11.74 -12.67
C GLY A 10 17.76 -10.52 -12.75
N TYR A 11 16.51 -10.71 -13.12
CA TYR A 11 15.51 -9.64 -13.19
C TYR A 11 14.09 -10.17 -12.97
N ILE A 12 13.18 -9.24 -12.63
CA ILE A 12 11.74 -9.45 -12.60
C ILE A 12 11.08 -8.41 -13.51
N GLU A 13 9.98 -8.75 -14.16
CA GLU A 13 9.27 -7.83 -15.04
C GLU A 13 8.19 -7.07 -14.25
N CYS A 14 8.16 -5.75 -14.43
CA CYS A 14 7.10 -4.90 -13.90
C CYS A 14 6.25 -4.44 -15.10
N PRO A 15 4.96 -4.83 -15.16
CA PRO A 15 4.06 -4.39 -16.21
C PRO A 15 3.70 -2.91 -16.06
N ALA A 16 3.07 -2.34 -17.08
CA ALA A 16 2.49 -1.01 -17.01
C ALA A 16 1.48 -0.90 -15.88
N GLY A 17 1.51 0.18 -15.13
CA GLY A 17 0.68 0.37 -13.95
C GLY A 17 1.14 -0.41 -12.71
N GLY A 18 2.19 -1.22 -12.82
CA GLY A 18 2.75 -1.95 -11.68
C GLY A 18 3.53 -1.07 -10.71
N CYS A 19 3.67 -1.54 -9.50
CA CYS A 19 4.48 -0.91 -8.44
C CYS A 19 5.61 -1.86 -8.02
N PHE A 20 6.77 -1.31 -7.74
CA PHE A 20 7.93 -2.09 -7.31
C PHE A 20 8.71 -1.39 -6.19
N ASP A 21 9.46 -2.19 -5.42
CA ASP A 21 10.38 -1.67 -4.42
C ASP A 21 11.67 -1.20 -5.09
N GLY A 22 11.90 0.10 -5.08
CA GLY A 22 13.09 0.75 -5.64
C GLY A 22 14.12 1.15 -4.58
N GLN A 23 14.01 0.67 -3.35
CA GLN A 23 14.91 1.06 -2.26
C GLN A 23 16.37 0.68 -2.53
N PHE A 24 16.59 -0.46 -3.17
CA PHE A 24 17.92 -0.99 -3.45
C PHE A 24 18.02 -1.47 -4.90
N PRO A 25 18.05 -0.55 -5.89
CA PRO A 25 17.96 -0.89 -7.31
C PRO A 25 19.14 -1.72 -7.81
N ASP A 26 20.28 -1.63 -7.14
CA ASP A 26 21.53 -2.33 -7.54
C ASP A 26 21.86 -3.55 -6.68
N SER A 27 21.00 -3.91 -5.72
CA SER A 27 21.26 -5.04 -4.83
C SER A 27 21.19 -6.37 -5.56
N ASN A 28 22.23 -7.18 -5.40
CA ASN A 28 22.29 -8.56 -5.89
C ASN A 28 21.65 -9.57 -4.91
N ASP A 29 21.44 -9.18 -3.66
CA ASP A 29 21.01 -10.05 -2.57
C ASP A 29 19.53 -9.91 -2.26
N ARG A 30 18.88 -8.84 -2.70
CA ARG A 30 17.47 -8.59 -2.45
C ARG A 30 16.60 -9.03 -3.63
N ARG A 31 15.51 -9.68 -3.30
CA ARG A 31 14.43 -9.96 -4.23
C ARG A 31 13.51 -8.76 -4.25
N GLY A 32 13.63 -7.90 -5.28
CA GLY A 32 12.68 -6.82 -5.51
C GLY A 32 11.26 -7.39 -5.60
N SER A 33 10.31 -6.76 -4.93
CA SER A 33 8.90 -7.10 -5.03
C SER A 33 8.28 -6.30 -6.16
N VAL A 34 7.55 -6.96 -7.04
CA VAL A 34 6.71 -6.34 -8.05
C VAL A 34 5.27 -6.71 -7.76
N GLN A 35 4.38 -5.72 -7.78
CA GLN A 35 2.94 -5.91 -7.68
C GLN A 35 2.28 -5.41 -8.96
N GLU A 36 1.44 -6.26 -9.54
CA GLU A 36 0.67 -5.95 -10.73
C GLU A 36 -0.67 -5.30 -10.34
N GLY A 37 -1.26 -4.52 -11.25
CA GLY A 37 -2.65 -4.08 -11.12
C GLY A 37 -2.89 -2.72 -10.46
N GLY A 38 -1.90 -1.85 -10.41
CA GLY A 38 -2.08 -0.40 -10.19
C GLY A 38 -2.51 0.08 -8.79
N ASN A 39 -3.29 -0.67 -8.05
CA ASN A 39 -3.79 -0.32 -6.72
C ASN A 39 -3.14 -1.12 -5.59
N VAL A 40 -2.08 -1.83 -5.90
CA VAL A 40 -1.34 -2.68 -4.95
C VAL A 40 0.12 -2.26 -4.97
N THR A 41 0.74 -2.22 -3.81
CA THR A 41 2.16 -1.90 -3.66
C THR A 41 2.86 -2.94 -2.80
N PRO A 42 4.17 -3.16 -2.97
CA PRO A 42 4.97 -3.84 -1.96
C PRO A 42 4.84 -3.14 -0.61
N THR A 43 5.18 -3.82 0.47
CA THR A 43 5.08 -3.29 1.84
C THR A 43 5.74 -1.92 1.95
N LEU A 44 5.00 -0.93 2.44
CA LEU A 44 5.54 0.39 2.74
C LEU A 44 6.50 0.31 3.91
N THR A 45 7.62 1.01 3.82
CA THR A 45 8.61 1.07 4.89
C THR A 45 8.53 2.40 5.63
N ALA A 46 8.91 2.37 6.93
CA ALA A 46 8.94 3.57 7.78
C ALA A 46 10.03 4.58 7.41
N GLU A 47 11.00 4.18 6.60
CA GLU A 47 12.12 5.04 6.16
C GLU A 47 11.75 6.01 5.03
N GLY A 48 10.50 6.04 4.67
CA GLY A 48 9.98 6.85 3.58
C GLY A 48 9.63 6.00 2.37
N SER A 49 8.98 6.63 1.41
CA SER A 49 8.52 5.95 0.21
C SER A 49 9.69 5.52 -0.66
N GLN A 50 10.05 4.27 -0.54
CA GLN A 50 10.97 3.61 -1.46
C GLN A 50 10.21 2.99 -2.65
N GLN A 51 8.89 3.03 -2.61
CA GLN A 51 8.01 2.48 -3.62
C GLN A 51 7.98 3.39 -4.84
N ILE A 52 8.19 2.81 -6.00
CA ILE A 52 8.21 3.51 -7.27
C ILE A 52 7.07 2.95 -8.13
N TYR A 53 6.24 3.84 -8.62
CA TYR A 53 5.18 3.51 -9.57
C TYR A 53 5.68 3.65 -11.00
N TYR A 54 5.44 2.63 -11.81
CA TYR A 54 5.73 2.62 -13.23
C TYR A 54 4.42 2.70 -14.03
N ASN A 55 4.35 3.68 -14.92
CA ASN A 55 3.23 3.85 -15.85
C ASN A 55 3.79 3.94 -17.28
N GLU A 56 3.39 3.01 -18.15
CA GLU A 56 3.89 2.89 -19.51
C GLU A 56 3.42 4.05 -20.41
N ASP A 57 2.19 4.52 -20.22
CA ASP A 57 1.61 5.59 -21.04
C ASP A 57 2.38 6.90 -20.90
N GLU A 58 2.86 7.19 -19.71
CA GLU A 58 3.65 8.38 -19.42
C GLU A 58 5.15 8.13 -19.39
N TRP A 59 5.61 6.87 -19.52
CA TRP A 59 7.02 6.45 -19.34
C TRP A 59 7.64 7.00 -18.05
N ARG A 60 6.83 7.11 -17.01
CA ARG A 60 7.19 7.77 -15.78
C ARG A 60 7.42 6.77 -14.65
N ILE A 61 8.62 6.83 -14.09
CA ILE A 61 8.96 6.16 -12.83
C ILE A 61 9.04 7.24 -11.78
N ARG A 62 8.28 7.10 -10.71
CA ARG A 62 8.28 8.05 -9.60
C ARG A 62 8.02 7.36 -8.26
N LYS A 63 8.46 7.99 -7.20
CA LYS A 63 8.06 7.58 -5.85
C LYS A 63 6.57 7.87 -5.62
N LEU A 64 5.94 7.03 -4.83
CA LEU A 64 4.61 7.32 -4.31
C LEU A 64 4.66 8.59 -3.47
N THR A 65 3.65 9.41 -3.58
CA THR A 65 3.49 10.58 -2.71
C THR A 65 3.04 10.16 -1.32
N PRO A 66 3.26 10.98 -0.27
CA PRO A 66 2.74 10.70 1.08
C PRO A 66 1.23 10.48 1.10
N LYS A 67 0.48 11.23 0.28
CA LYS A 67 -0.98 11.08 0.15
C LYS A 67 -1.37 9.71 -0.42
N GLU A 68 -0.65 9.24 -1.44
CA GLU A 68 -0.87 7.90 -2.02
C GLU A 68 -0.55 6.80 -0.99
N CYS A 69 0.52 6.96 -0.20
CA CYS A 69 0.84 6.02 0.87
C CYS A 69 -0.29 5.96 1.92
N PHE A 70 -0.87 7.08 2.30
CA PHE A 70 -2.02 7.14 3.20
C PHE A 70 -3.25 6.43 2.62
N ARG A 71 -3.57 6.66 1.35
CA ARG A 71 -4.66 5.97 0.65
C ARG A 71 -4.47 4.45 0.62
N LEU A 72 -3.26 3.97 0.36
CA LEU A 72 -2.91 2.55 0.37
C LEU A 72 -3.09 1.90 1.75
N MET A 73 -2.90 2.68 2.82
CA MET A 73 -3.17 2.24 4.19
C MET A 73 -4.65 2.34 4.58
N GLY A 74 -5.52 2.78 3.67
CA GLY A 74 -6.97 2.88 3.87
C GLY A 74 -7.43 4.12 4.62
N TYR A 75 -6.62 5.19 4.64
CA TYR A 75 -7.01 6.48 5.21
C TYR A 75 -7.68 7.38 4.16
N HIS A 76 -8.56 8.27 4.64
CA HIS A 76 -9.22 9.26 3.80
C HIS A 76 -8.32 10.46 3.51
N ASP A 77 -8.63 11.17 2.43
CA ASP A 77 -7.93 12.40 2.08
C ASP A 77 -8.02 13.46 3.19
N SER A 78 -9.17 13.54 3.86
CA SER A 78 -9.36 14.43 5.01
C SER A 78 -8.44 14.11 6.21
N ASP A 79 -8.08 12.84 6.41
CA ASP A 79 -7.12 12.44 7.43
C ASP A 79 -5.71 12.89 7.03
N TYR A 80 -5.37 12.70 5.75
CA TYR A 80 -4.10 13.19 5.20
C TYR A 80 -3.97 14.70 5.35
N GLU A 81 -5.00 15.47 5.03
CA GLU A 81 -4.99 16.94 5.14
C GLU A 81 -4.72 17.42 6.56
N LYS A 82 -5.38 16.80 7.56
CA LYS A 82 -5.12 17.10 8.97
C LYS A 82 -3.68 16.78 9.39
N VAL A 83 -3.17 15.63 8.97
CA VAL A 83 -1.80 15.20 9.30
C VAL A 83 -0.76 16.06 8.59
N SER A 84 -0.98 16.42 7.33
CA SER A 84 -0.05 17.24 6.54
C SER A 84 0.04 18.68 7.00
N ALA A 85 -0.98 19.17 7.70
CA ALA A 85 -0.96 20.51 8.28
C ALA A 85 0.06 20.68 9.43
N VAL A 86 0.42 19.55 10.09
CA VAL A 86 1.26 19.56 11.31
C VAL A 86 2.52 18.70 11.20
N ASN A 87 2.68 17.93 10.14
CA ASN A 87 3.80 17.01 9.95
C ASN A 87 4.52 17.24 8.63
N SER A 88 5.83 17.01 8.62
CA SER A 88 6.61 16.98 7.38
C SER A 88 6.31 15.73 6.54
N GLY A 89 6.57 15.80 5.22
CA GLY A 89 6.40 14.67 4.32
C GLY A 89 7.16 13.41 4.77
N THR A 90 8.37 13.57 5.32
CA THR A 90 9.16 12.46 5.87
C THR A 90 8.46 11.79 7.05
N GLN A 91 7.84 12.57 7.94
CA GLN A 91 7.10 12.01 9.07
C GLN A 91 5.83 11.30 8.62
N ILE A 92 5.17 11.81 7.58
CA ILE A 92 3.99 11.18 7.00
C ILE A 92 4.36 9.82 6.38
N TYR A 93 5.48 9.70 5.68
CA TYR A 93 5.98 8.40 5.20
C TYR A 93 6.24 7.42 6.34
N LYS A 94 6.89 7.87 7.42
CA LYS A 94 7.12 7.04 8.62
C LYS A 94 5.82 6.57 9.24
N GLN A 95 4.83 7.44 9.35
CA GLN A 95 3.52 7.10 9.89
C GLN A 95 2.82 6.05 9.03
N SER A 96 2.80 6.22 7.70
CA SER A 96 2.21 5.24 6.80
C SER A 96 2.92 3.89 6.85
N GLY A 97 4.25 3.86 6.86
CA GLY A 97 5.03 2.61 6.92
C GLY A 97 4.93 1.87 8.26
N ASN A 98 4.69 2.58 9.36
CA ASN A 98 4.50 1.99 10.70
C ASN A 98 3.04 1.63 11.00
N ALA A 99 2.10 2.05 10.16
CA ALA A 99 0.68 1.80 10.37
C ALA A 99 0.30 0.38 9.91
N ILE A 100 -0.79 -0.11 10.47
CA ILE A 100 -1.49 -1.31 9.97
C ILE A 100 -2.55 -0.86 8.99
N VAL A 101 -2.69 -1.56 7.85
CA VAL A 101 -3.76 -1.30 6.89
C VAL A 101 -5.11 -1.36 7.60
N LYS A 102 -5.87 -0.28 7.55
CA LYS A 102 -7.12 -0.10 8.29
C LYS A 102 -8.11 -1.24 8.03
N GLN A 103 -8.25 -1.68 6.77
CA GLN A 103 -9.16 -2.77 6.40
C GLN A 103 -8.75 -4.11 7.02
N VAL A 104 -7.45 -4.39 7.11
CA VAL A 104 -6.92 -5.59 7.76
C VAL A 104 -7.24 -5.57 9.25
N LEU A 105 -7.01 -4.43 9.90
CA LEU A 105 -7.32 -4.27 11.32
C LEU A 105 -8.82 -4.42 11.59
N MET A 106 -9.68 -3.84 10.74
CA MET A 106 -11.13 -4.00 10.82
C MET A 106 -11.53 -5.47 10.69
N ALA A 107 -10.95 -6.21 9.72
CA ALA A 107 -11.23 -7.62 9.54
C ALA A 107 -10.82 -8.46 10.78
N ILE A 108 -9.68 -8.16 11.39
CA ILE A 108 -9.23 -8.81 12.63
C ILE A 108 -10.23 -8.54 13.76
N PHE A 109 -10.63 -7.30 13.98
CA PHE A 109 -11.59 -6.96 15.02
C PHE A 109 -12.95 -7.63 14.83
N LEU A 110 -13.40 -7.77 13.58
CA LEU A 110 -14.64 -8.49 13.28
C LEU A 110 -14.55 -10.00 13.61
N GLN A 111 -13.35 -10.59 13.62
CA GLN A 111 -13.14 -11.99 14.01
C GLN A 111 -13.10 -12.19 15.52
N LEU A 112 -12.84 -11.17 16.31
CA LEU A 112 -12.73 -11.27 17.78
C LEU A 112 -14.05 -11.56 18.50
N GLY A 113 -15.19 -11.56 17.79
CA GLY A 113 -16.50 -11.88 18.35
C GLY A 113 -16.96 -10.92 19.45
N ILE A 114 -16.64 -9.64 19.31
CA ILE A 114 -17.06 -8.58 20.23
C ILE A 114 -18.59 -8.58 20.31
N GLN A 115 -19.15 -8.61 21.52
CA GLN A 115 -20.60 -8.66 21.74
C GLN A 115 -21.34 -7.58 20.92
N GLY A 116 -22.42 -8.00 20.25
CA GLY A 116 -23.24 -7.13 19.41
C GLY A 116 -22.67 -6.86 18.00
N LYS A 117 -21.56 -7.49 17.62
CA LYS A 117 -21.00 -7.42 16.27
C LYS A 117 -20.94 -8.80 15.63
N LYS A 118 -21.38 -8.89 14.38
CA LYS A 118 -21.22 -10.11 13.57
C LYS A 118 -19.74 -10.32 13.25
N ARG A 119 -19.28 -11.58 13.22
CA ARG A 119 -17.96 -11.92 12.73
C ARG A 119 -17.91 -11.76 11.20
N TRP A 120 -16.72 -11.58 10.63
CA TRP A 120 -16.56 -11.42 9.19
C TRP A 120 -17.17 -12.55 8.35
N ASN A 121 -17.06 -13.80 8.83
CA ASN A 121 -17.65 -14.97 8.17
C ASN A 121 -19.18 -15.05 8.27
N GLU A 122 -19.78 -14.35 9.23
CA GLU A 122 -21.24 -14.28 9.45
C GLU A 122 -21.90 -13.15 8.66
N LEU A 123 -21.10 -12.28 8.04
CA LEU A 123 -21.58 -11.19 7.20
C LEU A 123 -21.94 -11.69 5.80
N SER A 124 -23.06 -11.21 5.27
CA SER A 124 -23.40 -11.40 3.85
C SER A 124 -22.42 -10.73 2.91
N ALA A 125 -22.43 -11.12 1.63
CA ALA A 125 -21.59 -10.47 0.63
C ALA A 125 -21.87 -8.95 0.51
N GLU A 126 -23.14 -8.55 0.64
CA GLU A 126 -23.58 -7.16 0.60
C GLU A 126 -23.09 -6.37 1.82
N GLU A 127 -23.24 -6.94 3.04
CA GLU A 127 -22.73 -6.33 4.27
C GLU A 127 -21.21 -6.15 4.25
N LYS A 128 -20.47 -7.12 3.69
CA LYS A 128 -19.01 -7.02 3.50
C LYS A 128 -18.64 -5.89 2.56
N GLN A 129 -19.33 -5.79 1.41
CA GLN A 129 -19.09 -4.72 0.45
C GLN A 129 -19.44 -3.35 1.01
N ASP A 130 -20.51 -3.24 1.78
CA ASP A 130 -20.93 -1.99 2.41
C ASP A 130 -19.92 -1.52 3.47
N LEU A 131 -19.40 -2.45 4.29
CA LEU A 131 -18.33 -2.15 5.23
C LEU A 131 -17.04 -1.70 4.54
N ILE A 132 -16.66 -2.35 3.44
CA ILE A 132 -15.49 -1.95 2.64
C ILE A 132 -15.72 -0.56 2.05
N LYS A 133 -16.88 -0.29 1.45
CA LYS A 133 -17.22 1.03 0.92
C LYS A 133 -17.16 2.11 2.00
N LYS A 134 -17.77 1.89 3.16
CA LYS A 134 -17.73 2.82 4.30
C LYS A 134 -16.34 3.03 4.86
N SER A 135 -15.43 2.10 4.66
CA SER A 135 -14.02 2.25 5.08
C SER A 135 -13.20 3.09 4.09
N ILE A 136 -13.70 3.28 2.87
CA ILE A 136 -13.03 4.01 1.78
C ILE A 136 -13.63 5.42 1.57
N MET A 137 -14.82 5.68 2.07
CA MET A 137 -15.44 7.01 2.12
C MET A 137 -15.00 7.80 3.33
#